data_1bc3463437c9bd16a09f403b652469cc
#
_entry.id   1bc3463437c9bd16a09f403b652469cc
#
_cell.length_a   1.000
_cell.length_b   1.000
_cell.length_c   1.000
_cell.angle_alpha   90.00
_cell.angle_beta   90.00
_cell.angle_gamma   90.00
#
_symmetry.space_group_name_H-M   'P 1'
#
loop_
_entity.id
_entity.type
_entity.pdbx_description
1 polymer ?
#
loop_
_entity_poly.entity_id
_entity_poly.type
_entity_poly.pdbx_seq_one_letter_code
_entity_poly.pdbx_strand_id
1 'polypeptide(L)'
;MKKSLLLLITVCVIALLAVSMVAQVPSGRILNPPSSRVGPPGTVRTPLHIFIPDGNVNPQVGNGETPASLACIYGLVAPTSGCPKNGTLVPTGGSNAIGVVEYGDYSSVGTDLITFSNQYALGGNTNIIHLCYPGPSCPNNAGTGWDLEEALDVEYAHAMAPSAQIIVVSFTNDPLGDNAEQAAAQYIASNYGAGELSNSWTYNGGENWCGGGNCELSYDSDFAQHGIVYTAAAGDSGLGVAYPSISPNVISAGGTDINRDTNGNFTNESCWSGSGGGISVYEPLPQYQLFIGNRTGPHRGTPDWAAIAGAQGVEIYSSTYCHGWCQVDGTSIATPVLAGMINWAGHFKASSPSELAPTYQWYLQPVLYHTNFFDVTSGNNGMPAGPGWDQCTGLGSPRKASQF
;
A
#
# COMPACT_ATOMS: atom_id res chain seq x y z
N MET A 1 -60.92 -29.45 -56.72
CA MET A 1 -60.24 -28.12 -56.72
C MET A 1 -59.95 -27.78 -55.27
N LYS A 2 -58.73 -28.04 -54.78
CA LYS A 2 -58.26 -27.68 -53.44
C LYS A 2 -57.04 -26.73 -53.63
N LYS A 3 -57.16 -25.48 -53.17
CA LYS A 3 -56.10 -24.51 -53.15
C LYS A 3 -55.32 -24.69 -51.87
N SER A 4 -54.09 -25.10 -51.99
CA SER A 4 -53.18 -25.14 -50.85
C SER A 4 -52.55 -23.76 -50.65
N LEU A 5 -52.73 -23.24 -49.46
CA LEU A 5 -52.13 -21.97 -49.03
C LEU A 5 -50.72 -22.29 -48.42
N LEU A 6 -49.71 -21.83 -49.10
CA LEU A 6 -48.32 -21.95 -48.63
C LEU A 6 -47.99 -20.78 -47.71
N LEU A 7 -47.86 -21.05 -46.40
CA LEU A 7 -47.49 -20.08 -45.41
C LEU A 7 -45.97 -19.96 -45.37
N LEU A 8 -45.43 -18.87 -45.85
CA LEU A 8 -44.01 -18.58 -45.81
C LEU A 8 -43.69 -18.02 -44.41
N ILE A 9 -43.06 -18.82 -43.56
CA ILE A 9 -42.54 -18.39 -42.27
C ILE A 9 -41.16 -17.79 -42.52
N THR A 10 -41.06 -16.47 -42.50
CA THR A 10 -39.77 -15.76 -42.50
C THR A 10 -39.25 -15.78 -41.10
N VAL A 11 -38.27 -16.63 -40.85
CA VAL A 11 -37.48 -16.60 -39.57
C VAL A 11 -36.49 -15.48 -39.66
N CYS A 12 -36.76 -14.36 -39.00
CA CYS A 12 -35.77 -13.34 -38.75
C CYS A 12 -34.79 -13.86 -37.67
N VAL A 13 -33.63 -14.31 -38.09
CA VAL A 13 -32.51 -14.56 -37.19
C VAL A 13 -31.91 -13.20 -36.85
N ILE A 14 -32.31 -12.66 -35.70
CA ILE A 14 -31.61 -11.53 -35.10
C ILE A 14 -30.32 -12.10 -34.48
N ALA A 15 -29.21 -11.98 -35.21
CA ALA A 15 -27.90 -12.21 -34.63
C ALA A 15 -27.63 -11.07 -33.63
N LEU A 16 -27.84 -11.37 -32.34
CA LEU A 16 -27.27 -10.55 -31.26
C LEU A 16 -25.75 -10.68 -31.37
N LEU A 17 -25.13 -9.70 -32.01
CA LEU A 17 -23.71 -9.43 -31.81
C LEU A 17 -23.56 -8.95 -30.35
N ALA A 18 -23.30 -9.88 -29.45
CA ALA A 18 -22.72 -9.57 -28.17
C ALA A 18 -21.32 -9.00 -28.46
N VAL A 19 -21.23 -7.67 -28.59
CA VAL A 19 -19.98 -6.97 -28.47
C VAL A 19 -19.56 -7.16 -27.02
N SER A 20 -18.72 -8.12 -26.75
CA SER A 20 -17.95 -8.15 -25.52
C SER A 20 -17.12 -6.88 -25.53
N MET A 21 -17.59 -5.86 -24.80
CA MET A 21 -16.70 -4.78 -24.38
C MET A 21 -15.68 -5.43 -23.43
N VAL A 22 -14.60 -5.94 -24.01
CA VAL A 22 -13.35 -6.07 -23.29
C VAL A 22 -13.04 -4.65 -22.86
N ALA A 23 -13.07 -4.38 -21.56
CA ALA A 23 -12.56 -3.13 -21.04
C ALA A 23 -11.16 -2.97 -21.65
N GLN A 24 -11.00 -2.02 -22.55
CA GLN A 24 -9.70 -1.75 -23.13
C GLN A 24 -8.83 -1.29 -21.97
N VAL A 25 -7.82 -2.10 -21.64
CA VAL A 25 -6.73 -1.63 -20.80
C VAL A 25 -6.23 -0.35 -21.49
N PRO A 26 -6.22 0.81 -20.81
CA PRO A 26 -5.79 2.03 -21.44
C PRO A 26 -4.39 1.80 -22.02
N SER A 27 -4.19 2.25 -23.25
CA SER A 27 -2.87 2.29 -23.81
C SER A 27 -2.03 3.29 -23.00
N GLY A 28 -0.91 2.85 -22.48
CA GLY A 28 -0.01 3.63 -21.68
C GLY A 28 1.32 2.91 -21.52
N ARG A 29 2.28 3.57 -20.93
CA ARG A 29 3.60 2.99 -20.64
C ARG A 29 3.86 2.97 -19.16
N ILE A 30 4.42 1.87 -18.68
CA ILE A 30 4.96 1.77 -17.32
C ILE A 30 6.39 2.33 -17.35
N LEU A 31 6.69 3.20 -16.42
CA LEU A 31 8.03 3.74 -16.21
C LEU A 31 8.49 3.41 -14.79
N ASN A 32 9.76 3.10 -14.69
CA ASN A 32 10.43 2.97 -13.40
C ASN A 32 11.12 4.31 -13.10
N PRO A 33 10.68 5.07 -12.08
CA PRO A 33 11.36 6.30 -11.73
C PRO A 33 12.82 6.02 -11.32
N PRO A 34 13.73 7.01 -11.38
CA PRO A 34 15.10 6.81 -10.96
C PRO A 34 15.25 6.21 -9.56
N SER A 35 14.39 6.61 -8.61
CA SER A 35 14.35 6.11 -7.24
C SER A 35 14.06 4.61 -7.12
N SER A 36 13.33 4.00 -8.06
CA SER A 36 12.97 2.58 -8.03
C SER A 36 14.00 1.66 -8.71
N ARG A 37 15.07 2.20 -9.27
CA ARG A 37 16.07 1.40 -9.98
C ARG A 37 16.90 0.55 -9.02
N VAL A 38 17.15 -0.70 -9.43
CA VAL A 38 18.05 -1.57 -8.67
C VAL A 38 19.46 -1.01 -8.70
N GLY A 39 20.03 -0.79 -7.52
CA GLY A 39 21.37 -0.29 -7.31
C GLY A 39 22.27 -1.32 -6.63
N PRO A 40 23.49 -0.92 -6.22
CA PRO A 40 24.36 -1.75 -5.41
C PRO A 40 23.70 -2.16 -4.08
N PRO A 41 24.05 -3.34 -3.51
CA PRO A 41 23.58 -3.72 -2.18
C PRO A 41 23.85 -2.62 -1.14
N GLY A 42 22.93 -2.41 -0.22
CA GLY A 42 23.00 -1.39 0.82
C GLY A 42 22.56 0.02 0.38
N THR A 43 22.24 0.23 -0.91
CA THR A 43 21.59 1.48 -1.33
C THR A 43 20.07 1.37 -1.21
N VAL A 44 19.43 2.50 -0.91
CA VAL A 44 17.96 2.58 -0.73
C VAL A 44 17.26 2.84 -2.06
N ARG A 45 16.08 2.26 -2.24
CA ARG A 45 15.20 2.49 -3.39
C ARG A 45 13.74 2.46 -2.98
N THR A 46 12.86 3.05 -3.80
CA THR A 46 11.41 2.92 -3.64
C THR A 46 10.88 1.71 -4.42
N PRO A 47 9.91 0.97 -3.90
CA PRO A 47 9.15 0.00 -4.65
C PRO A 47 7.95 0.69 -5.34
N LEU A 48 8.18 1.37 -6.47
CA LEU A 48 7.17 2.18 -7.16
C LEU A 48 7.33 2.11 -8.67
N HIS A 49 6.20 2.03 -9.37
CA HIS A 49 6.13 2.20 -10.82
C HIS A 49 5.14 3.30 -11.19
N ILE A 50 5.33 3.93 -12.34
CA ILE A 50 4.46 4.97 -12.86
C ILE A 50 3.76 4.44 -14.10
N PHE A 51 2.45 4.55 -14.14
CA PHE A 51 1.68 4.39 -15.35
C PHE A 51 1.39 5.78 -15.94
N ILE A 52 1.86 6.02 -17.16
CA ILE A 52 1.54 7.22 -17.93
C ILE A 52 0.58 6.79 -19.03
N PRO A 53 -0.72 7.13 -18.95
CA PRO A 53 -1.67 6.84 -20.00
C PRO A 53 -1.33 7.65 -21.26
N ASP A 54 -1.63 7.08 -22.43
CA ASP A 54 -1.54 7.82 -23.69
C ASP A 54 -2.65 8.87 -23.74
N GLY A 55 -2.28 10.14 -23.60
CA GLY A 55 -3.20 11.29 -23.58
C GLY A 55 -3.04 12.18 -22.35
N ASN A 56 -3.81 13.25 -22.27
CA ASN A 56 -3.82 14.11 -21.08
C ASN A 56 -4.44 13.36 -19.90
N VAL A 57 -3.71 13.25 -18.82
CA VAL A 57 -4.20 12.70 -17.56
C VAL A 57 -5.25 13.65 -17.00
N ASN A 58 -6.51 13.24 -17.05
CA ASN A 58 -7.59 13.92 -16.34
C ASN A 58 -7.98 13.05 -15.15
N PRO A 59 -7.85 13.51 -13.91
CA PRO A 59 -8.14 12.73 -12.70
C PRO A 59 -9.59 12.26 -12.61
N GLN A 60 -10.49 12.88 -13.37
CA GLN A 60 -11.88 12.44 -13.45
C GLN A 60 -12.12 11.23 -14.37
N VAL A 61 -11.11 10.79 -15.08
CA VAL A 61 -11.17 9.70 -16.07
C VAL A 61 -10.10 8.64 -15.82
N GLY A 62 -9.33 8.77 -14.74
CA GLY A 62 -8.27 7.83 -14.37
C GLY A 62 -8.79 6.43 -14.05
N ASN A 63 -7.93 5.44 -14.23
CA ASN A 63 -8.24 4.04 -13.93
C ASN A 63 -7.78 3.62 -12.53
N GLY A 64 -7.07 4.48 -11.79
CA GLY A 64 -6.64 4.26 -10.43
C GLY A 64 -7.81 4.16 -9.43
N GLU A 65 -7.62 3.50 -8.33
CA GLU A 65 -8.58 3.50 -7.23
C GLU A 65 -8.58 4.86 -6.52
N THR A 66 -9.73 5.25 -5.98
CA THR A 66 -9.89 6.54 -5.29
C THR A 66 -9.90 6.37 -3.77
N PRO A 67 -9.63 7.42 -2.99
CA PRO A 67 -9.78 7.39 -1.53
C PRO A 67 -11.14 6.86 -1.07
N ALA A 68 -12.23 7.25 -1.73
CA ALA A 68 -13.57 6.79 -1.38
C ALA A 68 -13.79 5.30 -1.67
N SER A 69 -13.23 4.81 -2.78
CA SER A 69 -13.24 3.38 -3.10
C SER A 69 -12.53 2.57 -2.04
N LEU A 70 -11.28 2.93 -1.72
CA LEU A 70 -10.46 2.23 -0.72
C LEU A 70 -11.09 2.28 0.67
N ALA A 71 -11.63 3.45 1.06
CA ALA A 71 -12.33 3.59 2.32
C ALA A 71 -13.54 2.63 2.46
N CYS A 72 -14.26 2.40 1.36
CA CYS A 72 -15.37 1.46 1.33
C CYS A 72 -14.88 0.01 1.38
N ILE A 73 -13.87 -0.35 0.59
CA ILE A 73 -13.34 -1.72 0.50
C ILE A 73 -12.74 -2.14 1.85
N TYR A 74 -11.97 -1.27 2.48
CA TYR A 74 -11.29 -1.56 3.74
C TYR A 74 -12.09 -1.21 5.00
N GLY A 75 -13.34 -0.76 4.84
CA GLY A 75 -14.28 -0.57 5.95
C GLY A 75 -14.00 0.62 6.85
N LEU A 76 -13.43 1.71 6.32
CA LEU A 76 -13.28 2.99 7.01
C LEU A 76 -14.56 3.83 6.98
N VAL A 77 -15.43 3.56 6.02
CA VAL A 77 -16.74 4.20 5.90
C VAL A 77 -17.85 3.14 5.85
N ALA A 78 -19.09 3.57 6.04
CA ALA A 78 -20.23 2.66 5.87
C ALA A 78 -20.24 2.05 4.46
N PRO A 79 -20.38 0.72 4.33
CA PRO A 79 -20.29 0.07 3.04
C PRO A 79 -21.43 0.55 2.12
N THR A 80 -21.05 1.05 0.96
CA THR A 80 -21.97 1.31 -0.15
C THR A 80 -22.03 0.07 -1.05
N SER A 81 -23.17 -0.15 -1.70
CA SER A 81 -23.34 -1.30 -2.59
C SER A 81 -22.25 -1.31 -3.66
N GLY A 82 -21.42 -2.37 -3.67
CA GLY A 82 -20.37 -2.59 -4.65
C GLY A 82 -19.12 -1.73 -4.51
N CYS A 83 -18.98 -0.93 -3.44
CA CYS A 83 -17.81 -0.03 -3.25
C CYS A 83 -17.34 0.58 -4.59
N PRO A 84 -18.18 1.41 -5.23
CA PRO A 84 -17.90 1.89 -6.58
C PRO A 84 -16.66 2.79 -6.59
N LYS A 85 -15.90 2.75 -7.66
CA LYS A 85 -14.68 3.56 -7.84
C LYS A 85 -14.94 5.07 -7.65
N ASN A 86 -16.07 5.55 -8.16
CA ASN A 86 -16.52 6.93 -8.02
C ASN A 86 -17.38 7.15 -6.76
N GLY A 87 -17.11 6.44 -5.69
CA GLY A 87 -17.75 6.68 -4.40
C GLY A 87 -17.51 8.10 -3.89
N THR A 88 -18.39 8.59 -3.02
CA THR A 88 -18.28 9.94 -2.46
C THR A 88 -18.05 9.95 -0.95
N LEU A 89 -18.13 8.79 -0.30
CA LEU A 89 -17.87 8.69 1.13
C LEU A 89 -16.37 8.51 1.36
N VAL A 90 -15.77 9.48 2.01
CA VAL A 90 -14.35 9.48 2.39
C VAL A 90 -14.20 9.40 3.91
N PRO A 91 -13.08 8.90 4.44
CA PRO A 91 -12.82 8.90 5.87
C PRO A 91 -12.81 10.31 6.46
N THR A 92 -13.14 10.43 7.73
CA THR A 92 -13.08 11.70 8.50
C THR A 92 -12.27 11.53 9.79
N GLY A 93 -11.78 10.32 10.06
CA GLY A 93 -11.07 9.96 11.29
C GLY A 93 -9.57 10.18 11.22
N GLY A 94 -8.90 9.59 12.18
CA GLY A 94 -7.47 9.74 12.43
C GLY A 94 -7.18 10.68 13.59
N SER A 95 -6.04 10.49 14.20
CA SER A 95 -5.53 11.35 15.29
C SER A 95 -4.02 11.11 15.45
N ASN A 96 -3.39 11.78 16.41
CA ASN A 96 -1.94 11.65 16.61
C ASN A 96 -1.16 11.97 15.33
N ALA A 97 -0.13 11.19 14.98
CA ALA A 97 0.71 11.48 13.83
C ALA A 97 1.03 10.23 13.02
N ILE A 98 1.17 10.42 11.71
CA ILE A 98 1.75 9.45 10.77
C ILE A 98 3.01 10.10 10.18
N GLY A 99 4.16 9.48 10.39
CA GLY A 99 5.40 9.83 9.69
C GLY A 99 5.53 9.03 8.41
N VAL A 100 5.97 9.67 7.34
CA VAL A 100 6.38 9.03 6.08
C VAL A 100 7.87 9.26 5.90
N VAL A 101 8.64 8.21 5.64
CA VAL A 101 10.11 8.24 5.66
C VAL A 101 10.66 8.25 4.24
N GLU A 102 11.30 9.38 3.86
CA GLU A 102 11.63 9.72 2.48
C GLU A 102 13.08 10.14 2.30
N TYR A 103 13.64 9.93 1.12
CA TYR A 103 14.91 10.58 0.75
C TYR A 103 14.65 12.02 0.33
N GLY A 104 15.23 12.95 1.08
CA GLY A 104 15.06 14.37 0.81
C GLY A 104 13.62 14.87 1.03
N ASP A 105 13.32 16.00 0.43
CA ASP A 105 12.02 16.68 0.57
C ASP A 105 11.83 17.64 -0.61
N TYR A 106 10.60 17.86 -1.05
CA TYR A 106 10.29 18.89 -2.03
C TYR A 106 9.28 19.91 -1.48
N SER A 107 9.58 21.17 -1.70
CA SER A 107 8.88 22.27 -1.03
C SER A 107 7.40 22.43 -1.36
N SER A 108 6.89 21.80 -2.42
CA SER A 108 5.48 21.92 -2.82
C SER A 108 4.59 20.77 -2.35
N VAL A 109 5.09 19.78 -1.61
CA VAL A 109 4.29 18.63 -1.15
C VAL A 109 3.03 19.03 -0.40
N GLY A 110 3.08 20.05 0.45
CA GLY A 110 1.88 20.55 1.14
C GLY A 110 0.85 21.18 0.20
N THR A 111 1.28 21.84 -0.88
CA THR A 111 0.38 22.39 -1.92
C THR A 111 -0.23 21.26 -2.76
N ASP A 112 0.55 20.23 -3.04
CA ASP A 112 0.12 19.04 -3.77
C ASP A 112 -0.93 18.27 -2.95
N LEU A 113 -0.70 18.05 -1.66
CA LEU A 113 -1.68 17.48 -0.74
C LEU A 113 -3.00 18.28 -0.71
N ILE A 114 -2.95 19.61 -0.68
CA ILE A 114 -4.16 20.44 -0.72
C ILE A 114 -4.91 20.23 -2.04
N THR A 115 -4.18 20.14 -3.16
CA THR A 115 -4.78 19.90 -4.49
C THR A 115 -5.46 18.52 -4.54
N PHE A 116 -4.77 17.49 -4.06
CA PHE A 116 -5.31 16.14 -3.94
C PHE A 116 -6.56 16.10 -3.03
N SER A 117 -6.47 16.69 -1.83
CA SER A 117 -7.57 16.70 -0.87
C SER A 117 -8.82 17.41 -1.41
N ASN A 118 -8.64 18.52 -2.11
CA ASN A 118 -9.75 19.25 -2.76
C ASN A 118 -10.41 18.41 -3.87
N GLN A 119 -9.62 17.66 -4.66
CA GLN A 119 -10.15 16.80 -5.73
C GLN A 119 -11.08 15.72 -5.20
N TYR A 120 -10.70 15.10 -4.07
CA TYR A 120 -11.46 13.99 -3.48
C TYR A 120 -12.37 14.41 -2.33
N ALA A 121 -12.53 15.71 -2.10
CA ALA A 121 -13.32 16.27 -0.99
C ALA A 121 -12.91 15.71 0.38
N LEU A 122 -11.62 15.45 0.56
CA LEU A 122 -11.06 15.06 1.85
C LEU A 122 -11.02 16.29 2.77
N GLY A 123 -11.48 16.10 4.00
CA GLY A 123 -11.33 17.10 5.04
C GLY A 123 -10.04 16.90 5.84
N GLY A 124 -10.00 17.46 7.04
CA GLY A 124 -8.96 17.18 8.03
C GLY A 124 -7.76 18.12 7.99
N ASN A 125 -6.59 17.61 8.36
CA ASN A 125 -5.38 18.38 8.58
C ASN A 125 -4.41 18.24 7.40
N THR A 126 -4.30 19.27 6.58
CA THR A 126 -3.37 19.31 5.43
C THR A 126 -2.03 20.00 5.76
N ASN A 127 -1.79 20.37 7.02
CA ASN A 127 -0.49 20.90 7.43
C ASN A 127 0.51 19.75 7.56
N ILE A 128 1.68 19.92 7.00
CA ILE A 128 2.78 18.95 7.07
C ILE A 128 3.88 19.47 7.99
N ILE A 129 4.41 18.62 8.84
CA ILE A 129 5.63 18.86 9.59
C ILE A 129 6.78 18.21 8.82
N HIS A 130 7.87 18.93 8.64
CA HIS A 130 9.08 18.43 7.97
C HIS A 130 10.19 18.23 9.00
N LEU A 131 10.75 17.03 9.04
CA LEU A 131 11.88 16.65 9.88
C LEU A 131 13.02 16.18 8.97
N CYS A 132 14.20 16.74 9.11
CA CYS A 132 15.35 16.39 8.30
C CYS A 132 16.46 15.78 9.17
N TYR A 133 17.03 14.67 8.72
CA TYR A 133 18.10 13.96 9.41
C TYR A 133 19.24 13.62 8.45
N PRO A 134 20.52 13.74 8.92
CA PRO A 134 20.97 14.10 10.27
C PRO A 134 21.08 15.60 10.53
N GLY A 135 20.64 16.45 9.63
CA GLY A 135 20.88 17.89 9.69
C GLY A 135 19.58 18.73 9.68
N PRO A 136 19.71 20.06 9.72
CA PRO A 136 18.56 20.97 9.75
C PRO A 136 17.91 21.22 8.37
N SER A 137 18.46 20.66 7.30
CA SER A 137 17.98 20.86 5.93
C SER A 137 17.96 19.55 5.16
N CYS A 138 16.85 19.31 4.48
CA CYS A 138 16.69 18.17 3.60
C CYS A 138 17.25 18.46 2.22
N PRO A 139 17.87 17.50 1.54
CA PRO A 139 18.16 17.64 0.12
C PRO A 139 16.86 17.77 -0.68
N ASN A 140 16.89 18.62 -1.72
CA ASN A 140 15.76 18.70 -2.63
C ASN A 140 15.69 17.42 -3.49
N ASN A 141 14.58 16.70 -3.44
CA ASN A 141 14.39 15.45 -4.18
C ASN A 141 13.58 15.63 -5.48
N ALA A 142 13.15 16.85 -5.83
CA ALA A 142 12.32 17.11 -6.99
C ALA A 142 12.92 16.55 -8.30
N GLY A 143 12.12 15.78 -9.03
CA GLY A 143 12.51 15.15 -10.30
C GLY A 143 13.36 13.88 -10.15
N THR A 144 13.59 13.39 -8.95
CA THR A 144 14.38 12.18 -8.71
C THR A 144 13.53 10.90 -8.70
N GLY A 145 12.21 11.05 -8.55
CA GLY A 145 11.25 9.97 -8.30
C GLY A 145 10.96 9.79 -6.79
N TRP A 146 11.80 10.30 -5.90
CA TRP A 146 11.50 10.36 -4.48
C TRP A 146 10.44 11.41 -4.16
N ASP A 147 10.35 12.48 -4.92
CA ASP A 147 9.26 13.46 -4.89
C ASP A 147 7.90 12.85 -5.29
N LEU A 148 7.93 11.83 -6.13
CA LEU A 148 6.74 11.07 -6.48
C LEU A 148 6.33 10.13 -5.33
N GLU A 149 7.29 9.44 -4.72
CA GLU A 149 7.05 8.58 -3.56
C GLU A 149 6.50 9.39 -2.40
N GLU A 150 7.12 10.52 -2.08
CA GLU A 150 6.69 11.42 -1.01
C GLU A 150 5.26 11.94 -1.24
N ALA A 151 4.90 12.31 -2.49
CA ALA A 151 3.53 12.70 -2.82
C ALA A 151 2.55 11.56 -2.55
N LEU A 152 2.86 10.35 -3.01
CA LEU A 152 2.05 9.15 -2.77
C LEU A 152 1.83 8.90 -1.29
N ASP A 153 2.91 8.85 -0.51
CA ASP A 153 2.86 8.49 0.90
C ASP A 153 2.06 9.51 1.73
N VAL A 154 2.33 10.79 1.51
CA VAL A 154 1.60 11.89 2.16
C VAL A 154 0.11 11.86 1.80
N GLU A 155 -0.22 11.70 0.52
CA GLU A 155 -1.60 11.74 0.04
C GLU A 155 -2.42 10.55 0.52
N TYR A 156 -1.86 9.34 0.51
CA TYR A 156 -2.61 8.14 0.92
C TYR A 156 -2.61 7.88 2.41
N ALA A 157 -1.60 8.30 3.17
CA ALA A 157 -1.70 8.38 4.62
C ALA A 157 -2.82 9.35 5.06
N HIS A 158 -2.86 10.54 4.44
CA HIS A 158 -3.93 11.52 4.68
C HIS A 158 -5.29 11.01 4.19
N ALA A 159 -5.37 10.36 3.04
CA ALA A 159 -6.63 9.85 2.49
C ALA A 159 -7.30 8.84 3.43
N MET A 160 -6.54 8.01 4.14
CA MET A 160 -7.07 7.01 5.07
C MET A 160 -7.30 7.58 6.47
N ALA A 161 -6.50 8.56 6.92
CA ALA A 161 -6.61 9.18 8.23
C ALA A 161 -6.52 10.73 8.15
N PRO A 162 -7.52 11.41 7.57
CA PRO A 162 -7.39 12.83 7.22
C PRO A 162 -7.23 13.76 8.41
N SER A 163 -7.57 13.34 9.62
CA SER A 163 -7.38 14.16 10.83
C SER A 163 -6.03 13.93 11.53
N ALA A 164 -5.23 12.95 11.09
CA ALA A 164 -3.87 12.74 11.60
C ALA A 164 -2.93 13.89 11.20
N GLN A 165 -1.89 14.12 12.00
CA GLN A 165 -0.79 15.00 11.62
C GLN A 165 0.16 14.20 10.71
N ILE A 166 0.34 14.64 9.46
CA ILE A 166 1.34 14.06 8.58
C ILE A 166 2.70 14.70 8.85
N ILE A 167 3.73 13.85 8.95
CA ILE A 167 5.12 14.26 9.18
C ILE A 167 5.98 13.66 8.06
N VAL A 168 6.57 14.48 7.22
CA VAL A 168 7.60 14.05 6.27
C VAL A 168 8.92 13.93 7.03
N VAL A 169 9.49 12.73 7.03
CA VAL A 169 10.73 12.39 7.71
C VAL A 169 11.79 12.15 6.65
N SER A 170 12.63 13.14 6.43
CA SER A 170 13.60 13.10 5.34
C SER A 170 14.97 12.65 5.82
N PHE A 171 15.54 11.67 5.13
CA PHE A 171 16.94 11.27 5.29
C PHE A 171 17.79 11.76 4.09
N THR A 172 19.12 11.79 4.27
CA THR A 172 20.04 12.33 3.24
C THR A 172 20.76 11.24 2.45
N ASN A 173 21.06 10.11 3.06
CA ASN A 173 21.76 8.99 2.42
C ASN A 173 21.15 7.64 2.75
N ASP A 174 20.86 7.40 4.03
CA ASP A 174 20.47 6.11 4.57
C ASP A 174 19.55 6.35 5.76
N PRO A 175 18.30 5.89 5.74
CA PRO A 175 17.33 6.15 6.80
C PRO A 175 17.75 5.61 8.17
N LEU A 176 18.48 4.50 8.22
CA LEU A 176 19.02 3.94 9.45
C LEU A 176 20.37 4.57 9.82
N GLY A 177 21.27 4.71 8.86
CA GLY A 177 22.57 5.34 9.07
C GLY A 177 22.47 6.83 9.44
N ASP A 178 21.50 7.55 8.91
CA ASP A 178 21.18 8.93 9.27
C ASP A 178 20.36 9.05 10.57
N ASN A 179 19.97 7.92 11.17
CA ASN A 179 19.15 7.82 12.38
C ASN A 179 17.74 8.46 12.22
N ALA A 180 17.22 8.50 10.99
CA ALA A 180 15.96 9.15 10.70
C ALA A 180 14.77 8.39 11.32
N GLU A 181 14.75 7.06 11.23
CA GLU A 181 13.73 6.20 11.81
C GLU A 181 13.59 6.40 13.32
N GLN A 182 14.67 6.22 14.06
CA GLN A 182 14.68 6.31 15.51
C GLN A 182 14.33 7.73 15.99
N ALA A 183 14.88 8.75 15.34
CA ALA A 183 14.64 10.14 15.71
C ALA A 183 13.18 10.56 15.41
N ALA A 184 12.60 10.13 14.30
CA ALA A 184 11.20 10.34 13.97
C ALA A 184 10.27 9.62 14.96
N ALA A 185 10.55 8.35 15.25
CA ALA A 185 9.80 7.57 16.22
C ALA A 185 9.80 8.23 17.60
N GLN A 186 10.96 8.70 18.05
CA GLN A 186 11.08 9.44 19.31
C GLN A 186 10.33 10.78 19.27
N TYR A 187 10.37 11.50 18.16
CA TYR A 187 9.63 12.74 17.98
C TYR A 187 8.12 12.50 18.09
N ILE A 188 7.58 11.51 17.39
CA ILE A 188 6.16 11.16 17.42
C ILE A 188 5.75 10.74 18.85
N ALA A 189 6.49 9.81 19.46
CA ALA A 189 6.22 9.35 20.82
C ALA A 189 6.23 10.49 21.85
N SER A 190 7.16 11.45 21.71
CA SER A 190 7.31 12.56 22.64
C SER A 190 6.26 13.65 22.47
N ASN A 191 5.78 13.92 21.26
CA ASN A 191 4.87 15.02 20.95
C ASN A 191 3.40 14.58 20.85
N TYR A 192 3.15 13.32 20.48
CA TYR A 192 1.82 12.77 20.22
C TYR A 192 1.49 11.55 21.10
N GLY A 193 2.48 10.99 21.80
CA GLY A 193 2.33 9.81 22.65
C GLY A 193 2.33 8.49 21.89
N ALA A 194 1.75 8.46 20.70
CA ALA A 194 1.70 7.30 19.82
C ALA A 194 1.50 7.72 18.36
N GLY A 195 1.72 6.80 17.42
CA GLY A 195 1.49 7.01 16.00
C GLY A 195 2.10 5.92 15.13
N GLU A 196 2.20 6.18 13.84
CA GLU A 196 2.72 5.26 12.85
C GLU A 196 3.92 5.86 12.11
N LEU A 197 4.83 4.98 11.64
CA LEU A 197 5.85 5.29 10.65
C LEU A 197 5.66 4.40 9.43
N SER A 198 5.49 5.03 8.27
CA SER A 198 5.32 4.41 6.96
C SER A 198 6.64 4.43 6.20
N ASN A 199 7.08 3.27 5.74
CA ASN A 199 8.37 3.02 5.12
C ASN A 199 8.19 2.47 3.71
N SER A 200 8.02 3.34 2.73
CA SER A 200 7.89 2.97 1.33
C SER A 200 9.25 2.91 0.64
N TRP A 201 10.20 2.24 1.30
CA TRP A 201 11.56 2.05 0.80
C TRP A 201 12.10 0.67 1.17
N THR A 202 13.06 0.21 0.40
CA THR A 202 13.79 -1.03 0.66
C THR A 202 15.27 -0.87 0.35
N TYR A 203 16.10 -1.70 0.98
CA TYR A 203 17.50 -1.82 0.58
C TYR A 203 17.65 -2.73 -0.64
N ASN A 204 18.52 -2.33 -1.56
CA ASN A 204 19.01 -3.20 -2.62
C ASN A 204 19.86 -4.32 -2.02
N GLY A 205 19.63 -5.56 -2.46
CA GLY A 205 20.36 -6.72 -1.97
C GLY A 205 19.52 -7.70 -1.16
N GLY A 206 18.24 -7.41 -0.95
CA GLY A 206 17.33 -8.24 -0.13
C GLY A 206 17.89 -8.40 1.28
N GLU A 207 17.80 -9.58 1.89
CA GLU A 207 18.35 -9.86 3.23
C GLU A 207 19.90 -9.80 3.32
N ASN A 208 20.61 -9.67 2.20
CA ASN A 208 22.07 -9.55 2.19
C ASN A 208 22.56 -8.11 1.98
N TRP A 209 21.67 -7.13 2.11
CA TRP A 209 21.93 -5.71 1.81
C TRP A 209 23.15 -5.14 2.59
N CYS A 210 23.37 -5.58 3.80
CA CYS A 210 24.44 -5.09 4.68
C CYS A 210 25.73 -5.94 4.65
N GLY A 211 25.94 -6.76 3.61
CA GLY A 211 27.15 -7.57 3.43
C GLY A 211 26.96 -9.06 3.69
N GLY A 212 25.72 -9.50 3.88
CA GLY A 212 25.36 -10.90 4.09
C GLY A 212 25.43 -11.35 5.55
N GLY A 213 25.08 -12.64 5.76
CA GLY A 213 24.90 -13.15 7.10
C GLY A 213 23.65 -12.55 7.77
N ASN A 214 23.65 -12.49 9.06
CA ASN A 214 22.54 -12.01 9.87
C ASN A 214 22.74 -10.56 10.36
N CYS A 215 23.40 -9.71 9.57
CA CYS A 215 23.67 -8.34 9.98
C CYS A 215 22.39 -7.51 10.17
N GLU A 216 21.33 -7.81 9.42
CA GLU A 216 20.05 -7.11 9.51
C GLU A 216 19.42 -7.19 10.90
N LEU A 217 19.60 -8.30 11.63
CA LEU A 217 19.09 -8.47 13.00
C LEU A 217 19.56 -7.36 13.97
N SER A 218 20.69 -6.72 13.67
CA SER A 218 21.21 -5.63 14.51
C SER A 218 20.43 -4.33 14.34
N TYR A 219 19.68 -4.20 13.27
CA TYR A 219 18.87 -3.01 12.95
C TYR A 219 17.41 -3.13 13.39
N ASP A 220 16.95 -4.30 13.84
CA ASP A 220 15.56 -4.48 14.29
C ASP A 220 15.18 -3.57 15.47
N SER A 221 16.17 -3.20 16.29
CA SER A 221 15.96 -2.26 17.39
C SER A 221 15.57 -0.85 16.94
N ASP A 222 15.83 -0.50 15.68
CA ASP A 222 15.50 0.82 15.12
C ASP A 222 13.98 0.97 14.93
N PHE A 223 13.26 -0.16 14.87
CA PHE A 223 11.82 -0.25 14.76
C PHE A 223 11.13 -0.67 16.08
N ALA A 224 11.70 -0.34 17.22
CA ALA A 224 11.24 -0.80 18.52
C ALA A 224 10.77 0.30 19.48
N GLN A 225 10.57 1.54 18.99
CA GLN A 225 10.08 2.65 19.84
C GLN A 225 8.67 2.33 20.36
N HIS A 226 8.50 2.37 21.68
CA HIS A 226 7.20 2.16 22.31
C HIS A 226 6.18 3.24 21.88
N GLY A 227 4.98 2.83 21.54
CA GLY A 227 3.89 3.68 21.06
C GLY A 227 3.92 3.90 19.54
N ILE A 228 4.89 3.31 18.83
CA ILE A 228 5.02 3.47 17.38
C ILE A 228 4.76 2.12 16.68
N VAL A 229 3.90 2.15 15.66
CA VAL A 229 3.66 1.05 14.73
C VAL A 229 4.34 1.38 13.41
N TYR A 230 5.15 0.47 12.93
CA TYR A 230 5.90 0.62 11.68
C TYR A 230 5.27 -0.24 10.60
N THR A 231 5.05 0.33 9.43
CA THR A 231 4.70 -0.40 8.20
C THR A 231 5.84 -0.29 7.20
N ALA A 232 6.07 -1.32 6.39
CA ALA A 232 7.04 -1.24 5.31
C ALA A 232 6.62 -2.04 4.09
N ALA A 233 6.94 -1.50 2.92
CA ALA A 233 6.67 -2.10 1.63
C ALA A 233 7.40 -3.43 1.46
N ALA A 234 6.68 -4.49 1.07
CA ALA A 234 7.27 -5.82 0.87
C ALA A 234 8.16 -5.91 -0.37
N GLY A 235 8.05 -4.95 -1.29
CA GLY A 235 8.80 -4.88 -2.55
C GLY A 235 7.95 -5.17 -3.76
N ASP A 236 8.48 -4.87 -4.98
CA ASP A 236 7.75 -4.87 -6.24
C ASP A 236 8.37 -5.78 -7.31
N SER A 237 9.16 -6.73 -6.88
CA SER A 237 9.88 -7.62 -7.82
C SER A 237 9.36 -9.06 -7.78
N GLY A 238 8.15 -9.27 -7.25
CA GLY A 238 7.60 -10.59 -7.01
C GLY A 238 8.24 -11.28 -5.80
N LEU A 239 8.14 -12.60 -5.75
CA LEU A 239 8.63 -13.41 -4.63
C LEU A 239 10.06 -13.05 -4.24
N GLY A 240 10.24 -12.66 -2.99
CA GLY A 240 11.51 -12.26 -2.40
C GLY A 240 11.27 -11.38 -1.17
N VAL A 241 12.19 -11.41 -0.24
CA VAL A 241 12.15 -10.64 1.00
C VAL A 241 13.12 -9.47 0.96
N ALA A 242 12.75 -8.39 1.61
CA ALA A 242 13.52 -7.16 1.64
C ALA A 242 13.49 -6.52 3.04
N TYR A 243 14.57 -5.86 3.43
CA TYR A 243 14.63 -5.07 4.66
C TYR A 243 14.21 -3.62 4.35
N PRO A 244 13.38 -2.97 5.18
CA PRO A 244 13.02 -3.33 6.57
C PRO A 244 11.77 -4.20 6.71
N SER A 245 11.05 -4.50 5.63
CA SER A 245 9.80 -5.26 5.65
C SER A 245 9.90 -6.62 6.35
N ILE A 246 11.08 -7.26 6.29
CA ILE A 246 11.30 -8.57 6.93
C ILE A 246 11.54 -8.48 8.44
N SER A 247 11.85 -7.31 9.00
CA SER A 247 12.04 -7.14 10.44
C SER A 247 10.80 -7.60 11.23
N PRO A 248 10.95 -8.34 12.34
CA PRO A 248 9.83 -8.75 13.16
C PRO A 248 9.13 -7.59 13.89
N ASN A 249 9.73 -6.40 13.89
CA ASN A 249 9.20 -5.19 14.50
C ASN A 249 8.45 -4.28 13.51
N VAL A 250 8.21 -4.76 12.29
CA VAL A 250 7.55 -4.02 11.21
C VAL A 250 6.37 -4.82 10.67
N ILE A 251 5.28 -4.17 10.31
CA ILE A 251 4.18 -4.77 9.55
C ILE A 251 4.58 -4.76 8.08
N SER A 252 4.79 -5.94 7.53
CA SER A 252 5.12 -6.10 6.11
C SER A 252 3.86 -5.94 5.25
N ALA A 253 3.87 -4.93 4.37
CA ALA A 253 2.78 -4.58 3.47
C ALA A 253 2.95 -5.23 2.10
N GLY A 254 2.19 -6.29 1.83
CA GLY A 254 2.09 -6.92 0.51
C GLY A 254 1.11 -6.21 -0.42
N GLY A 255 1.09 -6.62 -1.68
CA GLY A 255 0.32 -5.97 -2.73
C GLY A 255 -0.82 -6.81 -3.29
N THR A 256 -1.98 -6.18 -3.51
CA THR A 256 -3.14 -6.78 -4.20
C THR A 256 -3.53 -5.98 -5.45
N ASP A 257 -4.20 -6.68 -6.37
CA ASP A 257 -5.00 -6.09 -7.45
C ASP A 257 -6.46 -6.04 -7.00
N ILE A 258 -7.11 -4.89 -7.12
CA ILE A 258 -8.55 -4.75 -6.90
C ILE A 258 -9.29 -5.13 -8.18
N ASN A 259 -10.16 -6.15 -8.10
CA ASN A 259 -10.95 -6.62 -9.22
C ASN A 259 -12.36 -6.03 -9.19
N ARG A 260 -12.85 -5.63 -10.37
CA ARG A 260 -14.16 -5.00 -10.54
C ARG A 260 -14.98 -5.71 -11.61
N ASP A 261 -16.31 -5.69 -11.43
CA ASP A 261 -17.24 -6.15 -12.47
C ASP A 261 -17.36 -5.11 -13.60
N THR A 262 -18.15 -5.44 -14.62
CA THR A 262 -18.41 -4.56 -15.78
C THR A 262 -19.16 -3.27 -15.42
N ASN A 263 -19.74 -3.19 -14.22
CA ASN A 263 -20.40 -2.00 -13.71
C ASN A 263 -19.48 -1.16 -12.82
N GLY A 264 -18.22 -1.60 -12.64
CA GLY A 264 -17.25 -0.94 -11.79
C GLY A 264 -17.38 -1.24 -10.30
N ASN A 265 -18.20 -2.23 -9.92
CA ASN A 265 -18.32 -2.64 -8.53
C ASN A 265 -17.13 -3.53 -8.12
N PHE A 266 -16.66 -3.35 -6.89
CA PHE A 266 -15.67 -4.25 -6.28
C PHE A 266 -16.21 -5.68 -6.21
N THR A 267 -15.40 -6.63 -6.64
CA THR A 267 -15.74 -8.07 -6.59
C THR A 267 -14.86 -8.83 -5.63
N ASN A 268 -13.57 -8.68 -5.74
CA ASN A 268 -12.57 -9.33 -4.89
C ASN A 268 -11.20 -8.66 -5.06
N GLU A 269 -10.22 -9.17 -4.32
CA GLU A 269 -8.81 -8.87 -4.53
C GLU A 269 -8.08 -10.13 -4.99
N SER A 270 -7.03 -9.94 -5.76
CA SER A 270 -6.07 -11.00 -6.11
C SER A 270 -4.65 -10.55 -5.78
N CYS A 271 -3.77 -11.51 -5.53
CA CYS A 271 -2.35 -11.22 -5.35
C CYS A 271 -1.80 -10.47 -6.58
N TRP A 272 -1.19 -9.31 -6.34
CA TRP A 272 -0.45 -8.60 -7.37
C TRP A 272 0.86 -9.31 -7.69
N SER A 273 1.16 -9.49 -8.98
CA SER A 273 2.33 -10.25 -9.41
C SER A 273 3.67 -9.62 -9.02
N GLY A 274 3.68 -8.32 -8.76
CA GLY A 274 4.84 -7.57 -8.26
C GLY A 274 5.05 -7.68 -6.75
N SER A 275 4.03 -8.07 -5.97
CA SER A 275 4.11 -8.11 -4.50
C SER A 275 5.32 -8.88 -4.01
N GLY A 276 6.15 -8.24 -3.18
CA GLY A 276 7.19 -8.91 -2.43
C GLY A 276 6.61 -9.86 -1.38
N GLY A 277 7.45 -10.72 -0.87
CA GLY A 277 7.12 -11.68 0.18
C GLY A 277 7.95 -12.94 0.11
N GLY A 278 7.96 -13.69 1.18
CA GLY A 278 8.78 -14.90 1.29
C GLY A 278 9.04 -15.31 2.72
N ILE A 279 9.98 -16.22 2.89
CA ILE A 279 10.43 -16.68 4.21
C ILE A 279 11.88 -16.23 4.38
N SER A 280 12.17 -15.54 5.48
CA SER A 280 13.52 -15.11 5.82
C SER A 280 14.47 -16.30 5.98
N VAL A 281 15.73 -16.08 5.69
CA VAL A 281 16.80 -17.04 6.02
C VAL A 281 17.53 -16.67 7.32
N TYR A 282 17.32 -15.45 7.83
CA TYR A 282 18.00 -14.95 9.04
C TYR A 282 17.04 -14.63 10.18
N GLU A 283 15.90 -13.97 9.90
CA GLU A 283 14.95 -13.57 10.93
C GLU A 283 14.25 -14.77 11.54
N PRO A 284 14.33 -14.96 12.88
CA PRO A 284 13.64 -16.05 13.52
C PRO A 284 12.11 -15.83 13.50
N LEU A 285 11.38 -16.95 13.57
CA LEU A 285 9.93 -16.94 13.66
C LEU A 285 9.47 -16.12 14.88
N PRO A 286 8.79 -14.97 14.70
CA PRO A 286 8.34 -14.16 15.82
C PRO A 286 7.15 -14.84 16.55
N GLN A 287 6.97 -14.48 17.83
CA GLN A 287 5.94 -15.09 18.66
C GLN A 287 4.53 -14.97 18.08
N TYR A 288 4.20 -13.86 17.44
CA TYR A 288 2.88 -13.65 16.83
C TYR A 288 2.65 -14.54 15.61
N GLN A 289 3.70 -15.01 14.91
CA GLN A 289 3.60 -15.91 13.76
C GLN A 289 3.65 -17.40 14.11
N LEU A 290 3.74 -17.80 15.37
CA LEU A 290 3.78 -19.22 15.76
C LEU A 290 2.64 -20.04 15.15
N PHE A 291 1.49 -19.42 14.87
CA PHE A 291 0.31 -20.07 14.29
C PHE A 291 0.45 -20.44 12.81
N ILE A 292 1.43 -19.86 12.13
CA ILE A 292 1.77 -20.17 10.74
C ILE A 292 3.13 -20.89 10.61
N GLY A 293 3.75 -21.29 11.71
CA GLY A 293 5.06 -21.94 11.73
C GLY A 293 5.12 -23.25 10.93
N ASN A 294 3.98 -23.91 10.67
CA ASN A 294 3.90 -25.03 9.73
C ASN A 294 4.08 -24.63 8.26
N ARG A 295 3.97 -23.35 7.93
CA ARG A 295 4.19 -22.79 6.59
C ARG A 295 5.55 -22.11 6.43
N THR A 296 6.05 -21.49 7.50
CA THR A 296 7.29 -20.69 7.48
C THR A 296 8.50 -21.45 8.07
N GLY A 297 8.27 -22.56 8.78
CA GLY A 297 9.33 -23.23 9.55
C GLY A 297 9.78 -22.35 10.72
N PRO A 298 11.09 -22.31 11.05
CA PRO A 298 11.61 -21.57 12.19
C PRO A 298 11.89 -20.09 11.89
N HIS A 299 11.44 -19.58 10.75
CA HIS A 299 11.75 -18.23 10.28
C HIS A 299 10.52 -17.36 10.08
N ARG A 300 10.73 -16.03 10.11
CA ARG A 300 9.71 -15.05 9.79
C ARG A 300 9.22 -15.20 8.35
N GLY A 301 7.91 -15.14 8.16
CA GLY A 301 7.26 -15.04 6.84
C GLY A 301 6.70 -13.65 6.58
N THR A 302 6.80 -13.19 5.35
CA THR A 302 6.20 -11.95 4.85
C THR A 302 5.39 -12.17 3.58
N PRO A 303 4.44 -11.28 3.26
CA PRO A 303 3.97 -10.15 4.07
C PRO A 303 3.12 -10.57 5.26
N ASP A 304 2.80 -9.61 6.15
CA ASP A 304 1.83 -9.82 7.21
C ASP A 304 0.41 -9.56 6.72
N TRP A 305 0.20 -8.40 6.10
CA TRP A 305 -1.05 -7.95 5.50
C TRP A 305 -0.80 -7.46 4.08
N ALA A 306 -1.88 -7.28 3.31
CA ALA A 306 -1.80 -6.69 1.99
C ALA A 306 -2.84 -5.59 1.80
N ALA A 307 -2.59 -4.69 0.88
CA ALA A 307 -3.54 -3.73 0.38
C ALA A 307 -3.26 -3.47 -1.11
N ILE A 308 -4.03 -2.58 -1.73
CA ILE A 308 -3.85 -2.23 -3.13
C ILE A 308 -2.38 -1.88 -3.44
N ALA A 309 -1.87 -2.41 -4.53
CA ALA A 309 -0.55 -2.13 -5.04
C ALA A 309 -0.46 -2.22 -6.57
N GLY A 310 -1.29 -3.06 -7.18
CA GLY A 310 -1.09 -3.48 -8.56
C GLY A 310 -2.06 -2.87 -9.57
N ALA A 311 -1.97 -3.39 -10.73
CA ALA A 311 -2.44 -3.09 -12.10
C ALA A 311 -3.21 -1.81 -12.40
N GLN A 312 -4.05 -1.34 -11.50
CA GLN A 312 -4.76 -0.07 -11.65
C GLN A 312 -4.27 0.97 -10.64
N GLY A 313 -3.52 0.53 -9.62
CA GLY A 313 -2.91 1.39 -8.63
C GLY A 313 -3.83 2.49 -8.14
N VAL A 314 -3.25 3.61 -7.85
CA VAL A 314 -3.95 4.82 -7.39
C VAL A 314 -3.53 6.05 -8.17
N GLU A 315 -4.34 7.10 -8.12
CA GLU A 315 -4.00 8.40 -8.70
C GLU A 315 -3.43 9.31 -7.63
N ILE A 316 -2.35 10.01 -7.98
CA ILE A 316 -1.71 11.01 -7.13
C ILE A 316 -1.53 12.31 -7.87
N TYR A 317 -1.32 13.40 -7.14
CA TYR A 317 -0.97 14.69 -7.69
C TYR A 317 0.48 15.06 -7.33
N SER A 318 1.34 15.16 -8.31
CA SER A 318 2.72 15.63 -8.13
C SER A 318 3.02 16.77 -9.09
N SER A 319 3.21 17.97 -8.55
CA SER A 319 3.55 19.16 -9.33
C SER A 319 4.96 19.12 -9.91
N THR A 320 5.87 18.39 -9.29
CA THR A 320 7.29 18.32 -9.64
C THR A 320 7.59 17.21 -10.62
N TYR A 321 7.13 15.98 -10.37
CA TYR A 321 7.46 14.82 -11.20
C TYR A 321 6.48 14.64 -12.37
N CYS A 322 5.19 14.58 -12.06
CA CYS A 322 4.14 14.34 -13.05
C CYS A 322 3.65 15.62 -13.71
N HIS A 323 3.99 16.78 -13.16
CA HIS A 323 3.46 18.09 -13.56
C HIS A 323 1.92 18.13 -13.54
N GLY A 324 1.33 17.42 -12.57
CA GLY A 324 -0.11 17.25 -12.43
C GLY A 324 -0.45 15.87 -11.89
N TRP A 325 -1.55 15.30 -12.38
CA TRP A 325 -2.02 13.97 -12.00
C TRP A 325 -1.27 12.86 -12.72
N CYS A 326 -0.97 11.79 -12.00
CA CYS A 326 -0.49 10.54 -12.58
C CYS A 326 -1.00 9.34 -11.78
N GLN A 327 -0.83 8.16 -12.35
CA GLN A 327 -1.22 6.89 -11.76
C GLN A 327 0.04 6.12 -11.39
N VAL A 328 0.05 5.53 -10.20
CA VAL A 328 1.18 4.77 -9.68
C VAL A 328 0.72 3.39 -9.22
N ASP A 329 1.61 2.41 -9.28
CA ASP A 329 1.48 1.09 -8.68
C ASP A 329 2.72 0.76 -7.85
N GLY A 330 2.63 -0.19 -6.93
CA GLY A 330 3.70 -0.59 -6.03
C GLY A 330 3.20 -0.86 -4.61
N THR A 331 3.95 -1.66 -3.86
CA THR A 331 3.69 -1.89 -2.43
C THR A 331 3.88 -0.62 -1.58
N SER A 332 4.49 0.41 -2.17
CA SER A 332 4.49 1.79 -1.66
C SER A 332 3.08 2.34 -1.44
N ILE A 333 2.06 1.91 -2.19
CA ILE A 333 0.66 2.31 -1.94
C ILE A 333 0.13 1.62 -0.68
N ALA A 334 0.37 0.30 -0.58
CA ALA A 334 -0.13 -0.51 0.53
C ALA A 334 0.37 0.00 1.89
N THR A 335 1.58 0.54 1.93
CA THR A 335 2.28 0.94 3.15
C THR A 335 1.60 2.12 3.85
N PRO A 336 1.43 3.31 3.25
CA PRO A 336 0.72 4.43 3.86
C PRO A 336 -0.79 4.17 4.02
N VAL A 337 -1.39 3.37 3.13
CA VAL A 337 -2.80 2.95 3.27
C VAL A 337 -2.99 2.16 4.56
N LEU A 338 -2.14 1.17 4.86
CA LEU A 338 -2.21 0.40 6.10
C LEU A 338 -1.89 1.25 7.33
N ALA A 339 -0.87 2.11 7.27
CA ALA A 339 -0.55 3.04 8.36
C ALA A 339 -1.73 3.98 8.67
N GLY A 340 -2.34 4.56 7.63
CA GLY A 340 -3.52 5.40 7.76
C GLY A 340 -4.74 4.66 8.32
N MET A 341 -4.95 3.40 7.94
CA MET A 341 -6.04 2.57 8.48
C MET A 341 -5.86 2.28 9.96
N ILE A 342 -4.64 1.95 10.41
CA ILE A 342 -4.30 1.73 11.81
C ILE A 342 -4.54 3.02 12.60
N ASN A 343 -4.06 4.15 12.10
CA ASN A 343 -4.28 5.46 12.71
C ASN A 343 -5.78 5.81 12.81
N TRP A 344 -6.54 5.58 11.73
CA TRP A 344 -7.97 5.84 11.71
C TRP A 344 -8.73 4.99 12.74
N ALA A 345 -8.30 3.74 12.98
CA ALA A 345 -8.88 2.87 14.00
C ALA A 345 -8.73 3.43 15.42
N GLY A 346 -7.64 4.16 15.66
CA GLY A 346 -7.43 4.92 16.89
C GLY A 346 -7.13 4.08 18.13
N HIS A 347 -6.75 2.83 17.97
CA HIS A 347 -6.47 1.91 19.09
C HIS A 347 -5.01 1.92 19.55
N PHE A 348 -4.16 2.66 18.92
CA PHE A 348 -2.72 2.89 19.17
C PHE A 348 -2.04 1.84 20.03
N LYS A 349 -1.49 0.82 19.39
CA LYS A 349 -0.77 -0.26 20.06
C LYS A 349 0.64 0.18 20.47
N ALA A 350 1.22 -0.56 21.38
CA ALA A 350 2.56 -0.27 21.88
C ALA A 350 3.69 -0.50 20.86
N SER A 351 3.43 -1.30 19.81
CA SER A 351 4.41 -1.68 18.79
C SER A 351 3.75 -2.45 17.65
N SER A 352 4.44 -2.62 16.52
CA SER A 352 3.97 -3.47 15.41
C SER A 352 3.71 -4.93 15.84
N PRO A 353 4.56 -5.60 16.64
CA PRO A 353 4.21 -6.91 17.16
C PRO A 353 2.92 -6.95 17.98
N SER A 354 2.59 -5.90 18.71
CA SER A 354 1.34 -5.83 19.48
C SER A 354 0.12 -5.55 18.61
N GLU A 355 0.32 -4.93 17.43
CA GLU A 355 -0.70 -4.80 16.40
C GLU A 355 -0.94 -6.13 15.67
N LEU A 356 0.12 -6.84 15.33
CA LEU A 356 0.04 -8.11 14.61
C LEU A 356 -0.50 -9.27 15.44
N ALA A 357 -0.20 -9.31 16.74
CA ALA A 357 -0.54 -10.46 17.59
C ALA A 357 -2.04 -10.82 17.58
N PRO A 358 -3.01 -9.90 17.72
CA PRO A 358 -4.42 -10.24 17.63
C PRO A 358 -4.82 -10.73 16.24
N THR A 359 -4.26 -10.19 15.16
CA THR A 359 -4.62 -10.56 13.79
C THR A 359 -4.22 -12.00 13.48
N TYR A 360 -3.03 -12.43 13.89
CA TYR A 360 -2.62 -13.83 13.79
C TYR A 360 -3.43 -14.77 14.71
N GLN A 361 -3.97 -14.26 15.83
CA GLN A 361 -4.91 -15.04 16.65
C GLN A 361 -6.27 -15.18 15.99
N TRP A 362 -6.76 -14.15 15.27
CA TRP A 362 -8.01 -14.25 14.48
C TRP A 362 -7.91 -15.32 13.41
N TYR A 363 -6.74 -15.51 12.81
CA TYR A 363 -6.51 -16.57 11.82
C TYR A 363 -6.91 -17.96 12.32
N LEU A 364 -6.77 -18.24 13.62
CA LEU A 364 -7.25 -19.48 14.24
C LEU A 364 -8.77 -19.54 14.43
N GLN A 365 -9.49 -18.46 14.18
CA GLN A 365 -10.91 -18.33 14.43
C GLN A 365 -11.58 -17.90 13.09
N PRO A 366 -12.02 -18.87 12.26
CA PRO A 366 -12.45 -18.58 10.90
C PRO A 366 -13.52 -17.47 10.78
N VAL A 367 -14.44 -17.36 11.74
CA VAL A 367 -15.47 -16.31 11.73
C VAL A 367 -14.84 -14.93 11.93
N LEU A 368 -13.92 -14.79 12.89
CA LEU A 368 -13.23 -13.51 13.13
C LEU A 368 -12.29 -13.17 11.98
N TYR A 369 -11.56 -14.16 11.50
CA TYR A 369 -10.64 -13.99 10.37
C TYR A 369 -11.38 -13.41 9.15
N HIS A 370 -12.40 -14.10 8.64
CA HIS A 370 -13.15 -13.63 7.47
C HIS A 370 -14.05 -12.42 7.74
N THR A 371 -14.26 -12.03 8.99
CA THR A 371 -14.93 -10.77 9.33
C THR A 371 -13.99 -9.59 9.18
N ASN A 372 -12.74 -9.77 9.58
CA ASN A 372 -11.75 -8.69 9.67
C ASN A 372 -10.80 -8.62 8.47
N PHE A 373 -10.58 -9.76 7.80
CA PHE A 373 -9.75 -9.87 6.60
C PHE A 373 -10.53 -10.41 5.41
N PHE A 374 -10.16 -9.93 4.23
CA PHE A 374 -10.44 -10.58 2.96
C PHE A 374 -9.28 -11.56 2.67
N ASP A 375 -9.58 -12.86 2.72
CA ASP A 375 -8.63 -13.92 2.39
C ASP A 375 -8.38 -13.94 0.88
N VAL A 376 -7.23 -13.47 0.44
CA VAL A 376 -6.87 -13.37 -0.97
C VAL A 376 -6.36 -14.73 -1.44
N THR A 377 -7.13 -15.41 -2.28
CA THR A 377 -6.86 -16.81 -2.65
C THR A 377 -6.56 -17.00 -4.15
N SER A 378 -6.38 -15.91 -4.88
CA SER A 378 -6.07 -15.92 -6.32
C SER A 378 -4.92 -14.99 -6.64
N GLY A 379 -4.29 -15.19 -7.80
CA GLY A 379 -3.11 -14.43 -8.21
C GLY A 379 -1.80 -15.13 -7.81
N ASN A 380 -0.67 -14.53 -8.16
CA ASN A 380 0.65 -15.17 -8.03
C ASN A 380 1.76 -14.13 -8.14
N ASN A 381 2.70 -14.10 -7.18
CA ASN A 381 3.91 -13.27 -7.21
C ASN A 381 5.21 -14.07 -7.49
N GLY A 382 5.08 -15.33 -7.85
CA GLY A 382 6.12 -16.35 -7.89
C GLY A 382 5.74 -17.55 -7.01
N MET A 383 4.85 -17.29 -6.02
CA MET A 383 4.11 -18.30 -5.27
C MET A 383 2.61 -17.99 -5.39
N PRO A 384 1.74 -18.98 -5.66
CA PRO A 384 0.31 -18.76 -5.75
C PRO A 384 -0.26 -18.33 -4.39
N ALA A 385 -1.16 -17.33 -4.42
CA ALA A 385 -1.99 -17.02 -3.27
C ALA A 385 -2.93 -18.21 -2.95
N GLY A 386 -3.23 -18.43 -1.70
CA GLY A 386 -4.04 -19.56 -1.25
C GLY A 386 -4.74 -19.29 0.08
N PRO A 387 -5.62 -20.19 0.54
CA PRO A 387 -6.39 -19.98 1.76
C PRO A 387 -5.51 -19.73 2.99
N GLY A 388 -5.84 -18.67 3.73
CA GLY A 388 -5.11 -18.22 4.91
C GLY A 388 -3.80 -17.55 4.56
N TRP A 389 -2.85 -17.51 5.50
CA TRP A 389 -1.58 -16.84 5.26
C TRP A 389 -0.80 -17.46 4.09
N ASP A 390 -0.32 -16.63 3.18
CA ASP A 390 0.56 -17.00 2.06
C ASP A 390 1.65 -15.94 1.82
N GLN A 391 2.63 -16.28 0.96
CA GLN A 391 3.81 -15.45 0.70
C GLN A 391 3.55 -14.30 -0.29
N CYS A 392 2.32 -14.10 -0.74
CA CYS A 392 1.95 -12.97 -1.59
C CYS A 392 1.19 -11.89 -0.84
N THR A 393 0.25 -12.30 0.00
CA THR A 393 -0.72 -11.39 0.62
C THR A 393 -0.79 -11.51 2.15
N GLY A 394 0.06 -12.35 2.75
CA GLY A 394 0.02 -12.57 4.19
C GLY A 394 -1.33 -13.12 4.64
N LEU A 395 -1.91 -12.51 5.65
CA LEU A 395 -3.27 -12.79 6.11
C LEU A 395 -4.36 -12.25 5.16
N GLY A 396 -3.99 -11.61 4.05
CA GLY A 396 -4.90 -10.93 3.15
C GLY A 396 -5.07 -9.44 3.47
N SER A 397 -6.13 -8.82 2.95
CA SER A 397 -6.39 -7.39 3.13
C SER A 397 -7.40 -7.11 4.24
N PRO A 398 -7.22 -6.03 5.03
CA PRO A 398 -8.19 -5.61 6.04
C PRO A 398 -9.57 -5.29 5.43
N ARG A 399 -10.65 -5.73 6.12
CA ARG A 399 -12.05 -5.45 5.71
C ARG A 399 -12.79 -4.54 6.68
N LYS A 400 -12.27 -4.41 7.87
CA LYS A 400 -12.94 -3.71 8.95
C LYS A 400 -11.90 -2.94 9.77
N ALA A 401 -11.45 -1.83 9.19
CA ALA A 401 -10.39 -1.00 9.77
C ALA A 401 -10.58 -0.70 11.26
N SER A 402 -11.82 -0.55 11.73
CA SER A 402 -12.13 -0.28 13.15
C SER A 402 -11.72 -1.39 14.15
N GLN A 403 -11.12 -2.46 13.70
CA GLN A 403 -10.65 -3.56 14.56
C GLN A 403 -9.13 -3.57 14.77
N PHE A 404 -8.41 -2.74 14.04
CA PHE A 404 -6.95 -2.64 14.04
C PHE A 404 -6.42 -1.61 15.01
#